data_ecf70d74caae0f88225131af2cdb46f5
#
_entry.id   ecf70d74caae0f88225131af2cdb46f5
#
_cell.length_a   1.000
_cell.length_b   1.000
_cell.length_c   1.000
_cell.angle_alpha   90.00
_cell.angle_beta   90.00
_cell.angle_gamma   90.00
#
_symmetry.space_group_name_H-M   'P 1'
#
loop_
_entity.id
_entity.type
_entity.pdbx_description
1 polymer ?
#
loop_
_entity_poly.entity_id
_entity_poly.type
_entity_poly.pdbx_seq_one_letter_code
_entity_poly.pdbx_strand_id
1 'polypeptide(L)'
;MTASPRTAHAAVLAALAVLAGGCAPAPELRAHPVAAERSCDAPTVIGHRGAPLDAPENTMGSFETALDQGADWLETDVQTTRDGVPVLMHDPTVDRTTDGHGAVADLTAAQVAGLRVTVGPGPAEAVPTLEHLLNRLAGSPVTLLMEIKWQRAEDVARIARIAAASGARVYLYSFSAEHLRQAHAAAPALPVVLIQGASLADDPGDLPLHGIALEGALATADRIAAERAAGREVYVWTLDDEASWQLMTDRDADGLITNAPGRARRWADAGCRTLHPAAPRGTHGP
;
A
#
# COMPACT_ATOMS: atom_id res chain seq x y z
N MET A 1 -62.45 36.04 56.38
CA MET A 1 -62.44 34.59 56.22
C MET A 1 -62.35 34.31 54.77
N THR A 2 -61.14 34.19 54.22
CA THR A 2 -60.91 33.89 52.77
C THR A 2 -59.82 32.82 52.71
N ALA A 3 -60.23 31.66 52.25
CA ALA A 3 -59.34 30.52 52.05
C ALA A 3 -58.56 30.67 50.79
N SER A 4 -57.22 30.45 50.84
CA SER A 4 -56.29 30.40 49.72
C SER A 4 -56.21 29.00 49.14
N PRO A 5 -56.19 28.80 47.84
CA PRO A 5 -56.04 27.46 47.21
C PRO A 5 -54.56 27.06 47.11
N ARG A 6 -54.27 25.84 47.53
CA ARG A 6 -52.97 25.17 47.36
C ARG A 6 -52.82 24.70 45.92
N THR A 7 -51.81 25.21 45.22
CA THR A 7 -51.37 24.71 43.93
C THR A 7 -50.50 23.49 44.12
N ALA A 8 -50.89 22.36 43.51
CA ALA A 8 -50.10 21.14 43.44
C ALA A 8 -49.17 21.24 42.26
N HIS A 9 -47.86 21.10 42.49
CA HIS A 9 -46.84 20.95 41.43
C HIS A 9 -46.71 19.47 41.06
N ALA A 10 -47.10 19.14 39.86
CA ALA A 10 -46.82 17.83 39.28
C ALA A 10 -45.38 17.83 38.74
N ALA A 11 -44.53 16.99 39.29
CA ALA A 11 -43.18 16.75 38.78
C ALA A 11 -43.25 15.77 37.59
N VAL A 12 -42.90 16.26 36.44
CA VAL A 12 -42.71 15.44 35.25
C VAL A 12 -41.31 14.87 35.28
N LEU A 13 -41.17 13.57 35.53
CA LEU A 13 -39.95 12.81 35.40
C LEU A 13 -39.75 12.48 33.90
N ALA A 14 -38.83 13.19 33.24
CA ALA A 14 -38.37 12.83 31.91
C ALA A 14 -37.36 11.68 32.03
N ALA A 15 -37.74 10.49 31.55
CA ALA A 15 -36.84 9.37 31.43
C ALA A 15 -35.92 9.60 30.19
N LEU A 16 -34.63 9.87 30.39
CA LEU A 16 -33.62 9.82 29.34
C LEU A 16 -33.34 8.33 28.99
N ALA A 17 -33.83 7.89 27.86
CA ALA A 17 -33.35 6.64 27.24
C ALA A 17 -31.97 6.87 26.63
N VAL A 18 -30.93 6.37 27.30
CA VAL A 18 -29.57 6.30 26.74
C VAL A 18 -29.60 5.18 25.70
N LEU A 19 -29.64 5.56 24.42
CA LEU A 19 -29.35 4.65 23.32
C LEU A 19 -27.87 4.29 23.38
N ALA A 20 -27.56 3.13 23.97
CA ALA A 20 -26.24 2.51 23.83
C ALA A 20 -26.06 2.11 22.34
N GLY A 21 -25.47 3.01 21.57
CA GLY A 21 -24.98 2.70 20.24
C GLY A 21 -23.88 1.65 20.38
N GLY A 22 -24.19 0.38 20.08
CA GLY A 22 -23.20 -0.67 19.99
C GLY A 22 -22.20 -0.31 18.89
N CYS A 23 -20.97 0.07 19.26
CA CYS A 23 -19.85 0.03 18.35
C CYS A 23 -19.73 -1.42 17.87
N ALA A 24 -20.01 -1.68 16.61
CA ALA A 24 -19.63 -2.94 15.99
C ALA A 24 -18.10 -3.09 16.17
N PRO A 25 -17.59 -4.24 16.64
CA PRO A 25 -16.16 -4.45 16.71
C PRO A 25 -15.60 -4.28 15.29
N ALA A 26 -14.49 -3.55 15.19
CA ALA A 26 -13.72 -3.48 13.94
C ALA A 26 -13.47 -4.93 13.49
N PRO A 27 -13.53 -5.23 12.17
CA PRO A 27 -13.26 -6.56 11.68
C PRO A 27 -11.87 -6.97 12.18
N GLU A 28 -11.84 -8.06 12.95
CA GLU A 28 -10.58 -8.64 13.41
C GLU A 28 -9.71 -8.89 12.18
N LEU A 29 -8.47 -8.38 12.26
CA LEU A 29 -7.41 -8.75 11.33
C LEU A 29 -7.39 -10.28 11.21
N ARG A 30 -7.85 -10.82 10.10
CA ARG A 30 -7.49 -12.20 9.78
C ARG A 30 -5.97 -12.22 9.78
N ALA A 31 -5.39 -13.05 10.66
CA ALA A 31 -3.96 -13.26 10.65
C ALA A 31 -3.62 -13.82 9.26
N HIS A 32 -3.15 -12.96 8.36
CA HIS A 32 -2.59 -13.43 7.11
C HIS A 32 -1.43 -14.34 7.51
N PRO A 33 -1.30 -15.54 6.94
CA PRO A 33 -0.14 -16.36 7.23
C PRO A 33 1.07 -15.50 6.86
N VAL A 34 1.77 -15.04 7.91
CA VAL A 34 3.11 -14.45 7.76
C VAL A 34 3.83 -15.42 6.86
N ALA A 35 4.56 -14.91 5.86
CA ALA A 35 5.38 -15.73 4.99
C ALA A 35 6.08 -16.76 5.86
N ALA A 36 5.54 -17.99 5.88
CA ALA A 36 6.15 -19.10 6.59
C ALA A 36 7.59 -19.13 6.08
N GLU A 37 8.57 -19.28 6.96
CA GLU A 37 9.98 -19.35 6.60
C GLU A 37 10.10 -20.14 5.31
N ARG A 38 10.27 -19.42 4.19
CA ARG A 38 10.27 -20.06 2.88
C ARG A 38 11.58 -20.81 2.75
N SER A 39 11.48 -22.04 2.38
CA SER A 39 12.64 -22.91 2.21
C SER A 39 13.45 -22.60 0.93
N CYS A 40 13.15 -21.49 0.23
CA CYS A 40 13.85 -21.07 -0.99
C CYS A 40 13.90 -19.54 -1.13
N ASP A 41 14.87 -19.06 -1.89
CA ASP A 41 15.11 -17.65 -2.21
C ASP A 41 14.14 -17.15 -3.31
N ALA A 42 12.83 -17.23 -3.05
CA ALA A 42 11.84 -16.68 -3.97
C ALA A 42 11.82 -15.14 -3.86
N PRO A 43 11.67 -14.42 -4.98
CA PRO A 43 11.57 -12.97 -4.96
C PRO A 43 10.35 -12.50 -4.18
N THR A 44 10.45 -11.32 -3.57
CA THR A 44 9.32 -10.66 -2.91
C THR A 44 8.24 -10.32 -3.93
N VAL A 45 7.01 -10.77 -3.71
CA VAL A 45 5.85 -10.41 -4.55
C VAL A 45 5.19 -9.18 -3.98
N ILE A 46 5.16 -8.10 -4.78
CA ILE A 46 4.67 -6.78 -4.39
C ILE A 46 3.42 -6.47 -5.20
N GLY A 47 2.29 -6.27 -4.52
CA GLY A 47 1.02 -5.93 -5.16
C GLY A 47 1.01 -4.45 -5.57
N HIS A 48 1.13 -4.16 -6.88
CA HIS A 48 1.10 -2.82 -7.48
C HIS A 48 -0.29 -2.20 -7.35
N ARG A 49 -0.46 -1.17 -6.54
CA ARG A 49 -1.75 -0.58 -6.18
C ARG A 49 -2.73 -1.61 -5.59
N GLY A 50 -2.20 -2.63 -4.92
CA GLY A 50 -2.92 -3.80 -4.45
C GLY A 50 -2.96 -4.94 -5.47
N ALA A 51 -4.15 -5.35 -5.91
CA ALA A 51 -4.41 -6.39 -6.91
C ALA A 51 -5.34 -5.88 -8.03
N PRO A 52 -4.90 -4.94 -8.89
CA PRO A 52 -5.77 -4.21 -9.81
C PRO A 52 -6.40 -5.08 -10.92
N LEU A 53 -5.91 -6.30 -11.15
CA LEU A 53 -6.58 -7.26 -12.04
C LEU A 53 -7.77 -7.99 -11.38
N ASP A 54 -7.93 -7.88 -10.05
CA ASP A 54 -8.98 -8.58 -9.29
C ASP A 54 -9.88 -7.62 -8.47
N ALA A 55 -9.45 -6.36 -8.25
CA ALA A 55 -10.20 -5.33 -7.54
C ALA A 55 -9.80 -3.91 -8.03
N PRO A 56 -10.59 -2.86 -7.77
CA PRO A 56 -10.24 -1.49 -8.19
C PRO A 56 -8.91 -1.00 -7.57
N GLU A 57 -7.99 -0.48 -8.40
CA GLU A 57 -6.66 -0.02 -7.97
C GLU A 57 -6.70 1.00 -6.83
N ASN A 58 -5.69 0.98 -5.95
CA ASN A 58 -5.52 1.93 -4.83
C ASN A 58 -6.74 2.01 -3.89
N THR A 59 -7.54 0.93 -3.78
CA THR A 59 -8.65 0.82 -2.82
C THR A 59 -8.32 -0.14 -1.69
N MET A 60 -9.06 -0.05 -0.58
CA MET A 60 -8.86 -0.96 0.54
C MET A 60 -9.14 -2.40 0.13
N GLY A 61 -10.17 -2.66 -0.70
CA GLY A 61 -10.45 -3.98 -1.23
C GLY A 61 -9.35 -4.54 -2.11
N SER A 62 -8.67 -3.68 -2.90
CA SER A 62 -7.50 -4.09 -3.69
C SER A 62 -6.34 -4.54 -2.82
N PHE A 63 -6.04 -3.80 -1.74
CA PHE A 63 -4.98 -4.17 -0.81
C PHE A 63 -5.31 -5.46 -0.04
N GLU A 64 -6.54 -5.59 0.47
CA GLU A 64 -6.98 -6.82 1.13
C GLU A 64 -6.92 -8.02 0.17
N THR A 65 -7.39 -7.85 -1.07
CA THR A 65 -7.32 -8.89 -2.10
C THR A 65 -5.88 -9.31 -2.36
N ALA A 66 -4.95 -8.37 -2.49
CA ALA A 66 -3.53 -8.67 -2.67
C ALA A 66 -2.96 -9.49 -1.50
N LEU A 67 -3.29 -9.11 -0.26
CA LEU A 67 -2.85 -9.81 0.94
C LEU A 67 -3.47 -11.21 1.06
N ASP A 68 -4.77 -11.34 0.80
CA ASP A 68 -5.48 -12.63 0.80
C ASP A 68 -4.91 -13.59 -0.26
N GLN A 69 -4.41 -13.04 -1.37
CA GLN A 69 -3.74 -13.78 -2.43
C GLN A 69 -2.27 -14.08 -2.15
N GLY A 70 -1.74 -13.61 -1.02
CA GLY A 70 -0.39 -13.91 -0.54
C GLY A 70 0.70 -12.97 -1.05
N ALA A 71 0.36 -11.74 -1.45
CA ALA A 71 1.38 -10.70 -1.65
C ALA A 71 2.21 -10.52 -0.39
N ASP A 72 3.52 -10.38 -0.54
CA ASP A 72 4.42 -10.15 0.58
C ASP A 72 4.39 -8.69 1.02
N TRP A 73 4.37 -7.80 0.04
CA TRP A 73 4.33 -6.35 0.21
C TRP A 73 3.21 -5.75 -0.63
N LEU A 74 2.88 -4.52 -0.31
CA LEU A 74 1.97 -3.69 -1.08
C LEU A 74 2.71 -2.49 -1.65
N GLU A 75 2.21 -1.98 -2.75
CA GLU A 75 2.61 -0.70 -3.31
C GLU A 75 1.37 0.19 -3.44
N THR A 76 1.52 1.50 -3.25
CA THR A 76 0.46 2.51 -3.40
C THR A 76 1.00 3.86 -3.81
N ASP A 77 0.13 4.65 -4.43
CA ASP A 77 0.41 6.01 -4.90
C ASP A 77 -0.27 7.06 -4.00
N VAL A 78 0.46 8.07 -3.57
CA VAL A 78 -0.05 9.12 -2.69
C VAL A 78 -0.10 10.46 -3.39
N GLN A 79 -1.30 11.05 -3.43
CA GLN A 79 -1.59 12.42 -3.84
C GLN A 79 -2.07 13.24 -2.63
N THR A 80 -2.06 14.56 -2.74
CA THR A 80 -2.55 15.44 -1.67
C THR A 80 -3.71 16.30 -2.16
N THR A 81 -4.80 16.31 -1.40
CA THR A 81 -5.98 17.15 -1.66
C THR A 81 -5.69 18.64 -1.43
N ARG A 82 -6.58 19.52 -1.88
CA ARG A 82 -6.48 20.98 -1.70
C ARG A 82 -6.31 21.40 -0.24
N ASP A 83 -6.99 20.74 0.67
CA ASP A 83 -6.93 20.97 2.12
C ASP A 83 -5.87 20.15 2.83
N GLY A 84 -5.00 19.50 2.04
CA GLY A 84 -3.77 18.90 2.51
C GLY A 84 -3.89 17.49 3.08
N VAL A 85 -4.94 16.76 2.79
CA VAL A 85 -5.09 15.36 3.22
C VAL A 85 -4.47 14.42 2.18
N PRO A 86 -3.53 13.52 2.56
CA PRO A 86 -3.00 12.51 1.64
C PRO A 86 -4.05 11.44 1.33
N VAL A 87 -4.28 11.19 0.05
CA VAL A 87 -5.21 10.19 -0.49
C VAL A 87 -4.51 9.24 -1.46
N LEU A 88 -5.07 8.06 -1.67
CA LEU A 88 -4.48 7.04 -2.53
C LEU A 88 -5.02 7.17 -3.95
N MET A 89 -4.17 7.65 -4.85
CA MET A 89 -4.52 7.91 -6.25
C MET A 89 -3.24 7.97 -7.11
N HIS A 90 -3.23 7.24 -8.22
CA HIS A 90 -2.08 7.27 -9.13
C HIS A 90 -2.00 8.56 -9.93
N ASP A 91 -3.09 8.93 -10.62
CA ASP A 91 -3.11 10.06 -11.52
C ASP A 91 -3.24 11.39 -10.75
N PRO A 92 -2.80 12.51 -11.32
CA PRO A 92 -3.01 13.82 -10.71
C PRO A 92 -4.48 14.25 -10.73
N THR A 93 -5.35 13.54 -11.49
CA THR A 93 -6.79 13.78 -11.56
C THR A 93 -7.57 12.54 -11.19
N VAL A 94 -8.82 12.70 -10.75
CA VAL A 94 -9.72 11.62 -10.37
C VAL A 94 -10.45 10.98 -11.56
N ASP A 95 -10.31 11.52 -12.76
CA ASP A 95 -11.16 11.27 -13.93
C ASP A 95 -11.07 9.83 -14.46
N ARG A 96 -9.87 9.21 -14.42
CA ARG A 96 -9.68 7.88 -15.01
C ARG A 96 -10.31 6.78 -14.18
N THR A 97 -10.23 6.87 -12.86
CA THR A 97 -10.57 5.76 -11.98
C THR A 97 -11.87 5.97 -11.21
N THR A 98 -12.37 7.21 -11.10
CA THR A 98 -13.56 7.50 -10.30
C THR A 98 -14.75 8.00 -11.13
N ASP A 99 -15.89 8.13 -10.47
CA ASP A 99 -17.10 8.76 -11.01
C ASP A 99 -17.08 10.30 -10.95
N GLY A 100 -15.96 10.92 -10.51
CA GLY A 100 -15.77 12.36 -10.45
C GLY A 100 -14.83 12.91 -11.51
N HIS A 101 -14.58 14.24 -11.43
CA HIS A 101 -13.72 14.96 -12.37
C HIS A 101 -12.85 15.99 -11.65
N GLY A 102 -11.66 16.26 -12.22
CA GLY A 102 -10.77 17.34 -11.80
C GLY A 102 -9.51 16.85 -11.10
N ALA A 103 -8.61 17.79 -10.83
CA ALA A 103 -7.35 17.50 -10.16
C ALA A 103 -7.56 17.21 -8.68
N VAL A 104 -6.86 16.19 -8.14
CA VAL A 104 -6.88 15.87 -6.71
C VAL A 104 -6.51 17.10 -5.87
N ALA A 105 -5.52 17.87 -6.32
CA ALA A 105 -5.06 19.09 -5.65
C ALA A 105 -6.09 20.24 -5.63
N ASP A 106 -7.15 20.17 -6.44
CA ASP A 106 -8.24 21.17 -6.48
C ASP A 106 -9.46 20.73 -5.67
N LEU A 107 -9.53 19.46 -5.27
CA LEU A 107 -10.61 18.88 -4.48
C LEU A 107 -10.26 18.84 -2.98
N THR A 108 -11.24 19.08 -2.12
CA THR A 108 -11.10 18.82 -0.69
C THR A 108 -11.16 17.32 -0.38
N ALA A 109 -10.63 16.90 0.77
CA ALA A 109 -10.77 15.53 1.24
C ALA A 109 -12.22 15.07 1.32
N ALA A 110 -13.14 15.95 1.75
CA ALA A 110 -14.57 15.65 1.79
C ALA A 110 -15.16 15.40 0.40
N GLN A 111 -14.72 16.14 -0.62
CA GLN A 111 -15.13 15.91 -2.01
C GLN A 111 -14.58 14.58 -2.52
N VAL A 112 -13.29 14.29 -2.31
CA VAL A 112 -12.66 13.01 -2.71
C VAL A 112 -13.31 11.83 -1.99
N ALA A 113 -13.64 11.93 -0.71
CA ALA A 113 -14.33 10.87 0.05
C ALA A 113 -15.74 10.56 -0.48
N GLY A 114 -16.37 11.51 -1.18
CA GLY A 114 -17.66 11.31 -1.86
C GLY A 114 -17.57 10.53 -3.17
N LEU A 115 -16.37 10.39 -3.74
CA LEU A 115 -16.15 9.70 -5.01
C LEU A 115 -16.11 8.19 -4.84
N ARG A 116 -16.36 7.48 -5.95
CA ARG A 116 -16.23 6.03 -6.04
C ARG A 116 -15.25 5.66 -7.14
N VAL A 117 -14.29 4.82 -6.82
CA VAL A 117 -13.43 4.14 -7.81
C VAL A 117 -14.30 3.12 -8.52
N THR A 118 -14.51 3.32 -9.82
CA THR A 118 -15.44 2.53 -10.64
C THR A 118 -14.76 1.71 -11.72
N VAL A 119 -13.45 1.87 -11.88
CA VAL A 119 -12.65 1.17 -12.89
C VAL A 119 -11.93 0.00 -12.23
N GLY A 120 -12.06 -1.18 -12.84
CA GLY A 120 -11.51 -2.44 -12.35
C GLY A 120 -12.59 -3.45 -12.01
N PRO A 121 -12.21 -4.69 -11.69
CA PRO A 121 -13.13 -5.73 -11.26
C PRO A 121 -13.74 -5.45 -9.88
N GLY A 122 -14.95 -5.98 -9.63
CA GLY A 122 -15.59 -5.91 -8.31
C GLY A 122 -16.49 -4.68 -8.12
N PRO A 123 -16.94 -4.44 -6.88
CA PRO A 123 -17.81 -3.31 -6.56
C PRO A 123 -17.02 -2.00 -6.55
N ALA A 124 -17.72 -0.90 -6.81
CA ALA A 124 -17.14 0.44 -6.68
C ALA A 124 -16.81 0.76 -5.20
N GLU A 125 -15.61 1.28 -4.94
CA GLU A 125 -15.10 1.58 -3.61
C GLU A 125 -14.82 3.08 -3.40
N ALA A 126 -14.74 3.51 -2.14
CA ALA A 126 -14.31 4.86 -1.83
C ALA A 126 -12.80 5.02 -2.08
N VAL A 127 -12.36 6.23 -2.45
CA VAL A 127 -10.94 6.59 -2.46
C VAL A 127 -10.44 6.62 -1.01
N PRO A 128 -9.44 5.79 -0.63
CA PRO A 128 -8.92 5.78 0.73
C PRO A 128 -8.02 6.99 1.01
N THR A 129 -7.93 7.38 2.28
CA THR A 129 -6.82 8.21 2.75
C THR A 129 -5.59 7.35 3.01
N LEU A 130 -4.39 7.95 2.95
CA LEU A 130 -3.15 7.28 3.36
C LEU A 130 -3.24 6.79 4.81
N GLU A 131 -3.79 7.60 5.70
CA GLU A 131 -3.94 7.24 7.11
C GLU A 131 -4.79 5.98 7.30
N HIS A 132 -5.84 5.80 6.49
CA HIS A 132 -6.68 4.59 6.54
C HIS A 132 -5.85 3.33 6.23
N LEU A 133 -5.04 3.34 5.16
CA LEU A 133 -4.18 2.21 4.82
C LEU A 133 -3.08 1.98 5.87
N LEU A 134 -2.43 3.05 6.33
CA LEU A 134 -1.39 2.95 7.34
C LEU A 134 -1.92 2.38 8.67
N ASN A 135 -3.10 2.81 9.12
CA ASN A 135 -3.76 2.25 10.32
C ASN A 135 -4.08 0.76 10.14
N ARG A 136 -4.46 0.36 8.93
CA ARG A 136 -4.72 -1.06 8.62
C ARG A 136 -3.46 -1.91 8.68
N LEU A 137 -2.30 -1.34 8.31
CA LEU A 137 -1.02 -2.03 8.28
C LEU A 137 -0.21 -1.90 9.58
N ALA A 138 -0.63 -1.05 10.51
CA ALA A 138 0.09 -0.81 11.77
C ALA A 138 0.28 -2.12 12.56
N GLY A 139 1.53 -2.40 12.96
CA GLY A 139 1.89 -3.63 13.67
C GLY A 139 1.86 -4.91 12.84
N SER A 140 1.50 -4.85 11.54
CA SER A 140 1.59 -6.01 10.64
C SER A 140 3.03 -6.21 10.12
N PRO A 141 3.40 -7.41 9.67
CA PRO A 141 4.70 -7.66 9.05
C PRO A 141 4.79 -7.15 7.60
N VAL A 142 3.67 -6.72 7.01
CA VAL A 142 3.59 -6.27 5.61
C VAL A 142 4.35 -4.95 5.43
N THR A 143 5.21 -4.90 4.42
CA THR A 143 5.88 -3.65 4.01
C THR A 143 5.06 -2.95 2.94
N LEU A 144 4.98 -1.63 3.03
CA LEU A 144 4.34 -0.76 2.05
C LEU A 144 5.41 0.04 1.30
N LEU A 145 5.52 -0.15 -0.02
CA LEU A 145 6.18 0.80 -0.91
C LEU A 145 5.21 1.96 -1.16
N MET A 146 5.49 3.13 -0.61
CA MET A 146 4.61 4.29 -0.66
C MET A 146 5.15 5.31 -1.64
N GLU A 147 4.59 5.35 -2.86
CA GLU A 147 5.01 6.34 -3.85
C GLU A 147 4.49 7.73 -3.51
N ILE A 148 5.42 8.65 -3.31
CA ILE A 148 5.13 10.08 -3.21
C ILE A 148 5.16 10.65 -4.62
N LYS A 149 3.95 10.97 -5.15
CA LYS A 149 3.77 11.59 -6.46
C LYS A 149 4.29 13.04 -6.49
N TRP A 150 4.18 13.73 -7.61
CA TRP A 150 4.57 15.14 -7.73
C TRP A 150 3.74 16.03 -6.81
N GLN A 151 4.39 16.62 -5.80
CA GLN A 151 3.76 17.37 -4.73
C GLN A 151 4.62 18.55 -4.29
N ARG A 152 4.04 19.45 -3.48
CA ARG A 152 4.79 20.53 -2.84
C ARG A 152 5.68 19.96 -1.73
N ALA A 153 6.82 20.58 -1.50
CA ALA A 153 7.81 20.13 -0.50
C ALA A 153 7.21 19.94 0.91
N GLU A 154 6.30 20.83 1.31
CA GLU A 154 5.61 20.75 2.61
C GLU A 154 4.70 19.53 2.72
N ASP A 155 4.08 19.10 1.61
CA ASP A 155 3.25 17.91 1.55
C ASP A 155 4.11 16.63 1.61
N VAL A 156 5.23 16.60 0.89
CA VAL A 156 6.22 15.51 0.95
C VAL A 156 6.69 15.27 2.39
N ALA A 157 7.13 16.33 3.06
CA ALA A 157 7.60 16.23 4.44
C ALA A 157 6.50 15.81 5.43
N ARG A 158 5.24 16.24 5.18
CA ARG A 158 4.10 15.82 6.00
C ARG A 158 3.77 14.35 5.80
N ILE A 159 3.70 13.87 4.56
CA ILE A 159 3.45 12.45 4.21
C ILE A 159 4.50 11.56 4.89
N ALA A 160 5.79 11.92 4.78
CA ALA A 160 6.86 11.16 5.40
C ALA A 160 6.72 11.08 6.94
N ARG A 161 6.35 12.19 7.60
CA ARG A 161 6.10 12.17 9.05
C ARG A 161 4.87 11.35 9.45
N ILE A 162 3.78 11.38 8.67
CA ILE A 162 2.60 10.53 8.89
C ILE A 162 3.01 9.06 8.79
N ALA A 163 3.76 8.68 7.76
CA ALA A 163 4.24 7.33 7.60
C ALA A 163 5.13 6.87 8.77
N ALA A 164 6.08 7.71 9.18
CA ALA A 164 6.99 7.39 10.29
C ALA A 164 6.27 7.21 11.65
N ALA A 165 5.16 7.92 11.85
CA ALA A 165 4.38 7.86 13.09
C ALA A 165 3.35 6.72 13.12
N SER A 166 3.08 6.05 11.99
CA SER A 166 1.95 5.13 11.82
C SER A 166 2.11 3.77 12.49
N GLY A 167 3.35 3.34 12.79
CA GLY A 167 3.64 1.98 13.23
C GLY A 167 3.58 0.92 12.12
N ALA A 168 3.30 1.30 10.86
CA ALA A 168 3.41 0.44 9.70
C ALA A 168 4.86 0.39 9.19
N ARG A 169 5.23 -0.68 8.50
CA ARG A 169 6.52 -0.78 7.80
C ARG A 169 6.40 -0.07 6.46
N VAL A 170 7.05 1.07 6.30
CA VAL A 170 6.95 1.90 5.09
C VAL A 170 8.32 2.14 4.49
N TYR A 171 8.42 1.97 3.19
CA TYR A 171 9.54 2.44 2.36
C TYR A 171 9.05 3.64 1.54
N LEU A 172 9.79 4.74 1.62
CA LEU A 172 9.52 5.94 0.81
C LEU A 172 9.96 5.66 -0.63
N TYR A 173 9.09 5.88 -1.58
CA TYR A 173 9.23 5.47 -2.97
C TYR A 173 8.88 6.64 -3.88
N SER A 174 9.71 7.01 -4.85
CA SER A 174 9.42 8.13 -5.77
C SER A 174 10.33 8.11 -7.00
N PHE A 175 9.85 8.67 -8.11
CA PHE A 175 10.67 9.01 -9.28
C PHE A 175 11.58 10.23 -9.03
N SER A 176 11.23 11.08 -8.05
CA SER A 176 11.97 12.29 -7.75
C SER A 176 12.96 12.08 -6.61
N ALA A 177 14.25 12.16 -6.92
CA ALA A 177 15.31 12.16 -5.91
C ALA A 177 15.18 13.35 -4.94
N GLU A 178 14.66 14.49 -5.41
CA GLU A 178 14.42 15.66 -4.56
C GLU A 178 13.29 15.39 -3.55
N HIS A 179 12.17 14.76 -3.97
CA HIS A 179 11.13 14.34 -3.03
C HIS A 179 11.68 13.36 -1.99
N LEU A 180 12.52 12.41 -2.42
CA LEU A 180 13.13 11.46 -1.49
C LEU A 180 14.09 12.16 -0.50
N ARG A 181 14.88 13.17 -0.92
CA ARG A 181 15.69 13.98 0.00
C ARG A 181 14.84 14.72 1.03
N GLN A 182 13.74 15.35 0.59
CA GLN A 182 12.82 16.07 1.48
C GLN A 182 12.11 15.09 2.45
N ALA A 183 11.67 13.96 1.96
CA ALA A 183 11.03 12.91 2.77
C ALA A 183 12.03 12.31 3.77
N HIS A 184 13.23 11.98 3.35
CA HIS A 184 14.29 11.45 4.22
C HIS A 184 14.71 12.47 5.28
N ALA A 185 14.82 13.75 4.94
CA ALA A 185 15.11 14.80 5.92
C ALA A 185 13.98 14.92 6.98
N ALA A 186 12.73 14.68 6.61
CA ALA A 186 11.58 14.72 7.51
C ALA A 186 11.38 13.43 8.35
N ALA A 187 11.85 12.29 7.85
CA ALA A 187 11.69 10.94 8.43
C ALA A 187 12.93 10.07 8.13
N PRO A 188 14.10 10.35 8.71
CA PRO A 188 15.36 9.71 8.34
C PRO A 188 15.45 8.22 8.69
N ALA A 189 14.54 7.72 9.53
CA ALA A 189 14.47 6.29 9.86
C ALA A 189 13.77 5.45 8.79
N LEU A 190 13.03 6.07 7.85
CA LEU A 190 12.36 5.33 6.79
C LEU A 190 13.32 5.06 5.63
N PRO A 191 13.38 3.81 5.13
CA PRO A 191 14.14 3.47 3.94
C PRO A 191 13.62 4.25 2.72
N VAL A 192 14.53 4.60 1.80
CA VAL A 192 14.20 5.33 0.58
C VAL A 192 14.55 4.49 -0.65
N VAL A 193 13.64 4.44 -1.62
CA VAL A 193 13.76 3.68 -2.87
C VAL A 193 13.50 4.63 -4.04
N LEU A 194 14.47 4.76 -4.94
CA LEU A 194 14.32 5.58 -6.15
C LEU A 194 13.72 4.75 -7.27
N ILE A 195 12.68 5.29 -7.93
CA ILE A 195 12.09 4.69 -9.12
C ILE A 195 12.81 5.21 -10.36
N GLN A 196 13.14 4.31 -11.28
CA GLN A 196 13.72 4.68 -12.58
C GLN A 196 12.99 4.00 -13.72
N GLY A 197 12.52 4.81 -14.66
CA GLY A 197 11.96 4.39 -15.94
C GLY A 197 12.77 4.91 -17.10
N ALA A 198 12.53 4.39 -18.30
CA ALA A 198 13.28 4.74 -19.53
C ALA A 198 13.20 6.24 -19.87
N SER A 199 12.11 6.92 -19.51
CA SER A 199 11.90 8.35 -19.72
C SER A 199 12.08 9.22 -18.48
N LEU A 200 12.30 8.62 -17.31
CA LEU A 200 12.38 9.30 -16.00
C LEU A 200 13.51 8.65 -15.18
N ALA A 201 14.71 9.15 -15.33
CA ALA A 201 15.86 8.77 -14.53
C ALA A 201 16.37 10.02 -13.81
N ASP A 202 16.16 10.11 -12.50
CA ASP A 202 16.70 11.20 -11.68
C ASP A 202 18.01 10.76 -11.02
N ASP A 203 18.92 11.73 -10.79
CA ASP A 203 20.19 11.45 -10.14
C ASP A 203 20.02 11.49 -8.61
N PRO A 204 20.24 10.36 -7.91
CA PRO A 204 20.16 10.33 -6.47
C PRO A 204 21.24 11.15 -5.77
N GLY A 205 22.38 11.43 -6.42
CA GLY A 205 23.52 12.06 -5.76
C GLY A 205 24.00 11.27 -4.55
N ASP A 206 24.05 11.91 -3.39
CA ASP A 206 24.47 11.36 -2.10
C ASP A 206 23.32 10.81 -1.23
N LEU A 207 22.10 10.72 -1.78
CA LEU A 207 20.94 10.17 -1.06
C LEU A 207 21.20 8.71 -0.65
N PRO A 208 21.04 8.34 0.64
CA PRO A 208 21.31 6.99 1.11
C PRO A 208 20.17 6.05 0.68
N LEU A 209 20.21 5.60 -0.57
CA LEU A 209 19.20 4.68 -1.11
C LEU A 209 19.31 3.31 -0.44
N HIS A 210 18.17 2.83 0.07
CA HIS A 210 17.99 1.45 0.47
C HIS A 210 17.83 0.52 -0.73
N GLY A 211 17.13 1.00 -1.77
CA GLY A 211 16.88 0.24 -2.97
C GLY A 211 16.61 1.11 -4.19
N ILE A 212 16.46 0.43 -5.31
CA ILE A 212 16.08 1.03 -6.58
C ILE A 212 14.98 0.19 -7.22
N ALA A 213 13.99 0.85 -7.84
CA ALA A 213 12.96 0.17 -8.60
C ALA A 213 13.08 0.50 -10.07
N LEU A 214 13.39 -0.51 -10.87
CA LEU A 214 13.67 -0.38 -12.30
C LEU A 214 12.45 -0.76 -13.14
N GLU A 215 12.16 0.04 -14.17
CA GLU A 215 11.31 -0.43 -15.27
C GLU A 215 11.94 -1.68 -15.90
N GLY A 216 11.12 -2.69 -16.25
CA GLY A 216 11.62 -3.98 -16.76
C GLY A 216 12.64 -3.89 -17.90
N ALA A 217 12.50 -2.88 -18.77
CA ALA A 217 13.45 -2.62 -19.86
C ALA A 217 14.84 -2.19 -19.37
N LEU A 218 14.94 -1.58 -18.20
CA LEU A 218 16.21 -1.11 -17.60
C LEU A 218 16.84 -2.17 -16.68
N ALA A 219 16.11 -3.21 -16.30
CA ALA A 219 16.53 -4.23 -15.35
C ALA A 219 17.38 -5.32 -16.03
N THR A 220 18.51 -4.93 -16.64
CA THR A 220 19.49 -5.89 -17.18
C THR A 220 20.25 -6.59 -16.05
N ALA A 221 20.79 -7.78 -16.32
CA ALA A 221 21.59 -8.53 -15.34
C ALA A 221 22.76 -7.70 -14.80
N ASP A 222 23.48 -6.99 -15.67
CA ASP A 222 24.60 -6.13 -15.26
C ASP A 222 24.14 -4.97 -14.38
N ARG A 223 22.98 -4.37 -14.69
CA ARG A 223 22.44 -3.28 -13.88
C ARG A 223 22.01 -3.77 -12.50
N ILE A 224 21.31 -4.88 -12.42
CA ILE A 224 20.88 -5.47 -11.13
C ILE A 224 22.10 -5.84 -10.30
N ALA A 225 23.10 -6.52 -10.90
CA ALA A 225 24.33 -6.88 -10.21
C ALA A 225 25.10 -5.63 -9.68
N ALA A 226 25.15 -4.54 -10.45
CA ALA A 226 25.81 -3.30 -10.06
C ALA A 226 25.09 -2.63 -8.84
N GLU A 227 23.75 -2.62 -8.84
CA GLU A 227 22.97 -2.06 -7.73
C GLU A 227 23.12 -2.89 -6.46
N ARG A 228 23.06 -4.22 -6.58
CA ARG A 228 23.29 -5.14 -5.45
C ARG A 228 24.70 -5.07 -4.90
N ALA A 229 25.71 -4.93 -5.78
CA ALA A 229 27.10 -4.72 -5.35
C ALA A 229 27.31 -3.38 -4.60
N ALA A 230 26.44 -2.40 -4.86
CA ALA A 230 26.39 -1.14 -4.11
C ALA A 230 25.57 -1.25 -2.81
N GLY A 231 25.08 -2.45 -2.45
CA GLY A 231 24.30 -2.71 -1.24
C GLY A 231 22.84 -2.27 -1.32
N ARG A 232 22.30 -2.10 -2.53
CA ARG A 232 20.90 -1.70 -2.75
C ARG A 232 20.05 -2.89 -3.15
N GLU A 233 18.82 -2.97 -2.62
CA GLU A 233 17.79 -3.88 -3.10
C GLU A 233 17.25 -3.43 -4.46
N VAL A 234 16.91 -4.39 -5.33
CA VAL A 234 16.40 -4.11 -6.67
C VAL A 234 15.00 -4.69 -6.84
N TYR A 235 14.04 -3.79 -7.07
CA TYR A 235 12.66 -4.12 -7.41
C TYR A 235 12.42 -3.86 -8.90
N VAL A 236 11.56 -4.65 -9.54
CA VAL A 236 11.27 -4.44 -10.98
C VAL A 236 9.77 -4.31 -11.21
N TRP A 237 9.38 -3.30 -11.98
CA TRP A 237 7.99 -2.95 -12.28
C TRP A 237 7.73 -2.78 -13.78
N THR A 238 6.52 -2.89 -14.32
CA THR A 238 5.41 -3.68 -13.77
C THR A 238 5.40 -4.98 -14.54
N LEU A 239 5.40 -6.12 -13.84
CA LEU A 239 5.62 -7.44 -14.41
C LEU A 239 4.36 -8.30 -14.18
N ASP A 240 3.65 -8.69 -15.26
CA ASP A 240 2.32 -9.31 -15.15
C ASP A 240 2.21 -10.72 -15.72
N ASP A 241 3.35 -11.32 -16.13
CA ASP A 241 3.38 -12.66 -16.69
C ASP A 241 4.57 -13.50 -16.21
N GLU A 242 4.44 -14.82 -16.32
CA GLU A 242 5.42 -15.78 -15.81
C GLU A 242 6.80 -15.63 -16.46
N ALA A 243 6.87 -15.26 -17.75
CA ALA A 243 8.14 -15.09 -18.45
C ALA A 243 8.92 -13.90 -17.90
N SER A 244 8.24 -12.78 -17.61
CA SER A 244 8.84 -11.60 -17.01
C SER A 244 9.26 -11.86 -15.55
N TRP A 245 8.47 -12.58 -14.76
CA TRP A 245 8.83 -12.96 -13.39
C TRP A 245 10.06 -13.88 -13.37
N GLN A 246 10.09 -14.91 -14.25
CA GLN A 246 11.23 -15.82 -14.36
C GLN A 246 12.49 -15.06 -14.76
N LEU A 247 12.39 -14.22 -15.80
CA LEU A 247 13.54 -13.45 -16.29
C LEU A 247 14.15 -12.55 -15.20
N MET A 248 13.32 -11.90 -14.37
CA MET A 248 13.84 -11.03 -13.32
C MET A 248 14.36 -11.81 -12.13
N THR A 249 13.77 -12.96 -11.82
CA THR A 249 14.30 -13.89 -10.81
C THR A 249 15.65 -14.45 -11.23
N ASP A 250 15.81 -14.85 -12.48
CA ASP A 250 17.09 -15.35 -13.03
C ASP A 250 18.19 -14.25 -13.05
N ARG A 251 17.79 -12.99 -12.95
CA ARG A 251 18.69 -11.83 -12.83
C ARG A 251 18.93 -11.38 -11.39
N ASP A 252 18.46 -12.13 -10.40
CA ASP A 252 18.58 -11.84 -8.98
C ASP A 252 17.89 -10.52 -8.53
N ALA A 253 16.74 -10.17 -9.13
CA ALA A 253 15.90 -9.11 -8.59
C ALA A 253 15.33 -9.52 -7.22
N ASP A 254 15.34 -8.59 -6.25
CA ASP A 254 14.88 -8.84 -4.88
C ASP A 254 13.35 -8.84 -4.78
N GLY A 255 12.66 -8.10 -5.67
CA GLY A 255 11.19 -8.05 -5.69
C GLY A 255 10.58 -7.77 -7.04
N LEU A 256 9.37 -8.32 -7.23
CA LEU A 256 8.56 -8.22 -8.44
C LEU A 256 7.30 -7.40 -8.14
N ILE A 257 7.18 -6.21 -8.72
CA ILE A 257 6.00 -5.35 -8.61
C ILE A 257 5.05 -5.74 -9.74
N THR A 258 3.84 -6.21 -9.39
CA THR A 258 2.90 -6.83 -10.32
C THR A 258 1.43 -6.44 -10.06
N ASN A 259 0.65 -6.34 -11.14
CA ASN A 259 -0.80 -6.19 -11.07
C ASN A 259 -1.54 -7.50 -10.73
N ALA A 260 -0.82 -8.64 -10.77
CA ALA A 260 -1.37 -9.98 -10.58
C ALA A 260 -0.71 -10.72 -9.39
N PRO A 261 -0.73 -10.16 -8.14
CA PRO A 261 0.05 -10.70 -7.03
C PRO A 261 -0.28 -12.16 -6.71
N GLY A 262 -1.55 -12.56 -6.78
CA GLY A 262 -1.95 -13.94 -6.55
C GLY A 262 -1.39 -14.93 -7.58
N ARG A 263 -1.29 -14.52 -8.85
CA ARG A 263 -0.67 -15.35 -9.89
C ARG A 263 0.83 -15.46 -9.68
N ALA A 264 1.51 -14.33 -9.43
CA ALA A 264 2.93 -14.27 -9.16
C ALA A 264 3.30 -15.11 -7.91
N ARG A 265 2.49 -15.05 -6.85
CA ARG A 265 2.71 -15.84 -5.64
C ARG A 265 2.61 -17.34 -5.90
N ARG A 266 1.56 -17.78 -6.59
CA ARG A 266 1.42 -19.22 -6.95
C ARG A 266 2.56 -19.71 -7.82
N TRP A 267 3.00 -18.90 -8.78
CA TRP A 267 4.16 -19.21 -9.62
C TRP A 267 5.44 -19.35 -8.78
N ALA A 268 5.75 -18.39 -7.93
CA ALA A 268 6.93 -18.42 -7.07
C ALA A 268 6.91 -19.61 -6.10
N ASP A 269 5.77 -19.95 -5.50
CA ASP A 269 5.62 -21.13 -4.63
C ASP A 269 5.77 -22.46 -5.38
N ALA A 270 5.38 -22.51 -6.67
CA ALA A 270 5.59 -23.69 -7.51
C ALA A 270 7.09 -23.90 -7.81
N GLY A 271 7.83 -22.82 -8.11
CA GLY A 271 9.28 -22.84 -8.29
C GLY A 271 10.01 -23.35 -7.03
N CYS A 272 9.62 -22.88 -5.85
CA CYS A 272 10.17 -23.36 -4.59
C CYS A 272 9.98 -24.86 -4.36
N ARG A 273 8.83 -25.42 -4.70
CA ARG A 273 8.54 -26.87 -4.56
C ARG A 273 9.36 -27.73 -5.50
N THR A 274 9.73 -27.23 -6.67
CA THR A 274 10.58 -27.97 -7.61
C THR A 274 12.05 -28.02 -7.18
N LEU A 275 12.54 -26.95 -6.54
CA LEU A 275 13.91 -26.88 -6.03
C LEU A 275 14.08 -27.68 -4.71
N HIS A 276 13.03 -27.77 -3.92
CA HIS A 276 13.01 -28.49 -2.64
C HIS A 276 11.81 -29.44 -2.59
N PRO A 277 11.83 -30.59 -3.32
CA PRO A 277 10.73 -31.55 -3.27
C PRO A 277 10.56 -32.04 -1.82
N ALA A 278 9.34 -31.96 -1.30
CA ALA A 278 9.02 -32.45 0.03
C ALA A 278 9.50 -33.89 0.17
N ALA A 279 10.23 -34.20 1.23
CA ALA A 279 10.65 -35.58 1.53
C ALA A 279 9.43 -36.50 1.51
N PRO A 280 9.49 -37.68 0.88
CA PRO A 280 8.37 -38.60 0.83
C PRO A 280 7.93 -38.92 2.27
N ARG A 281 6.64 -38.68 2.55
CA ARG A 281 6.06 -39.06 3.84
C ARG A 281 6.27 -40.56 4.00
N GLY A 282 7.09 -40.93 4.99
CA GLY A 282 7.27 -42.32 5.33
C GLY A 282 5.90 -42.96 5.54
N THR A 283 5.60 -43.97 4.75
CA THR A 283 4.45 -44.84 4.99
C THR A 283 4.74 -45.59 6.29
N HIS A 284 4.15 -45.13 7.39
CA HIS A 284 4.04 -45.99 8.56
C HIS A 284 3.15 -47.16 8.16
N GLY A 285 3.76 -48.29 7.82
CA GLY A 285 3.08 -49.56 7.69
C GLY A 285 2.62 -50.06 9.06
N PRO A 286 1.62 -50.92 9.10
CA PRO A 286 0.94 -51.36 10.32
C PRO A 286 1.80 -52.13 11.28
#